data_eaf48eab79622b27a6328b390a69abee
#
_entry.id   eaf48eab79622b27a6328b390a69abee
#
_cell.length_a   1.000
_cell.length_b   1.000
_cell.length_c   1.000
_cell.angle_alpha   90.00
_cell.angle_beta   90.00
_cell.angle_gamma   90.00
#
_symmetry.space_group_name_H-M   'P 1'
#
loop_
_entity.id
_entity.type
_entity.pdbx_description
1 polymer ?
#
loop_
_entity_poly.entity_id
_entity_poly.type
_entity_poly.pdbx_seq_one_letter_code
_entity_poly.pdbx_strand_id
1 'polypeptide(L)'
;MTDSPDSPDSTASTASTASTDPAVAAPERRPGGRTARIRAQVLDAVRAELAETGHEGLTVEGVAARAGVHRTTVYRRWRDVGGLLVDVIDAAGETDWQPPDTGSLRGDLAALNREIQESLVVRPSFAVALMAASFHSEQAARAQTRLWADRYAQCEILVERAVERGELPARAATDLDARGLLIAATAPLYHQVVLLRAEPDPLLPERAAEAAVLAAAAGAFAVRRDVDAGPGDRRSDG
;
A
#
# COMPACT_ATOMS: atom_id res chain seq x y z
N MET A 1 -60.44 33.67 -69.99
CA MET A 1 -61.59 32.81 -70.25
C MET A 1 -61.53 31.81 -69.09
N THR A 2 -62.20 32.18 -68.03
CA THR A 2 -63.22 31.42 -67.33
C THR A 2 -62.64 30.14 -66.70
N ASP A 3 -62.77 29.78 -65.47
CA ASP A 3 -63.80 30.14 -64.52
C ASP A 3 -63.33 29.54 -63.20
N SER A 4 -63.52 30.22 -62.11
CA SER A 4 -63.71 29.60 -60.80
C SER A 4 -65.14 29.02 -60.75
N PRO A 5 -65.59 28.22 -59.78
CA PRO A 5 -65.30 28.20 -58.33
C PRO A 5 -65.40 26.79 -57.74
N ASP A 6 -65.09 26.58 -56.53
CA ASP A 6 -66.02 26.41 -55.35
C ASP A 6 -65.30 25.71 -54.18
N SER A 7 -65.38 26.29 -53.03
CA SER A 7 -65.24 25.64 -51.75
C SER A 7 -66.58 24.95 -51.37
N PRO A 8 -66.64 23.97 -50.39
CA PRO A 8 -66.39 24.25 -48.99
C PRO A 8 -65.91 23.08 -48.08
N ASP A 9 -65.36 23.49 -47.03
CA ASP A 9 -65.62 23.10 -45.65
C ASP A 9 -65.38 21.64 -45.16
N SER A 10 -64.51 21.44 -44.20
CA SER A 10 -64.83 20.93 -42.86
C SER A 10 -63.67 20.41 -42.04
N THR A 11 -63.43 21.09 -40.99
CA THR A 11 -63.08 20.65 -39.63
C THR A 11 -61.88 19.76 -39.39
N ALA A 12 -61.01 20.37 -38.58
CA ALA A 12 -60.43 19.90 -37.32
C ALA A 12 -59.40 18.77 -37.34
N SER A 13 -58.22 19.06 -36.95
CA SER A 13 -57.71 18.68 -35.62
C SER A 13 -56.24 19.03 -35.51
N THR A 14 -56.00 19.90 -34.57
CA THR A 14 -54.65 20.22 -34.04
C THR A 14 -54.01 19.00 -33.43
N ALA A 15 -52.83 18.60 -33.93
CA ALA A 15 -51.89 17.83 -33.17
C ALA A 15 -50.53 18.54 -33.21
N SER A 16 -50.27 19.29 -32.17
CA SER A 16 -48.99 19.90 -31.84
C SER A 16 -48.04 18.79 -31.45
N THR A 17 -47.10 18.42 -32.33
CA THR A 17 -45.93 17.61 -31.98
C THR A 17 -44.85 18.53 -31.39
N ALA A 18 -44.84 18.60 -30.05
CA ALA A 18 -43.75 19.19 -29.32
C ALA A 18 -42.50 18.32 -29.55
N SER A 19 -41.56 18.88 -30.28
CA SER A 19 -40.19 18.35 -30.40
C SER A 19 -39.52 18.50 -29.06
N THR A 20 -39.44 17.40 -28.32
CA THR A 20 -38.66 17.33 -27.09
C THR A 20 -37.20 17.08 -27.48
N ASP A 21 -36.45 18.16 -27.47
CA ASP A 21 -34.98 18.14 -27.54
C ASP A 21 -34.44 17.40 -26.31
N PRO A 22 -33.66 16.32 -26.41
CA PRO A 22 -33.06 15.68 -25.24
C PRO A 22 -32.01 16.62 -24.69
N ALA A 23 -32.30 17.29 -23.59
CA ALA A 23 -31.32 18.03 -22.80
C ALA A 23 -30.16 17.12 -22.51
N VAL A 24 -29.02 17.43 -23.12
CA VAL A 24 -27.73 16.83 -22.79
C VAL A 24 -27.47 17.10 -21.30
N ALA A 25 -27.66 16.08 -20.47
CA ALA A 25 -27.36 16.14 -19.05
C ALA A 25 -25.88 16.44 -18.89
N ALA A 26 -25.58 17.60 -18.35
CA ALA A 26 -24.21 17.95 -17.95
C ALA A 26 -23.68 16.86 -16.99
N PRO A 27 -22.42 16.39 -17.15
CA PRO A 27 -21.90 15.35 -16.29
C PRO A 27 -21.94 15.82 -14.85
N GLU A 28 -22.69 15.11 -14.01
CA GLU A 28 -22.72 15.33 -12.56
C GLU A 28 -21.30 15.26 -12.03
N ARG A 29 -20.76 16.40 -11.63
CA ARG A 29 -19.50 16.50 -10.94
C ARG A 29 -19.67 15.87 -9.56
N ARG A 30 -19.27 14.59 -9.42
CA ARG A 30 -19.21 13.91 -8.12
C ARG A 30 -18.38 14.77 -7.15
N PRO A 31 -18.89 15.13 -5.96
CA PRO A 31 -18.23 16.07 -5.04
C PRO A 31 -16.86 15.65 -4.54
N GLY A 32 -16.41 14.40 -4.78
CA GLY A 32 -15.11 13.86 -4.38
C GLY A 32 -13.95 14.06 -5.38
N GLY A 33 -14.24 14.25 -6.67
CA GLY A 33 -13.19 14.17 -7.72
C GLY A 33 -12.10 15.24 -7.62
N ARG A 34 -12.44 16.48 -7.30
CA ARG A 34 -11.45 17.56 -7.16
C ARG A 34 -10.56 17.36 -5.92
N THR A 35 -11.15 16.98 -4.80
CA THR A 35 -10.42 16.75 -3.55
C THR A 35 -9.49 15.55 -3.65
N ALA A 36 -9.94 14.45 -4.27
CA ALA A 36 -9.12 13.28 -4.54
C ALA A 36 -7.94 13.60 -5.48
N ARG A 37 -8.20 14.37 -6.53
CA ARG A 37 -7.14 14.81 -7.47
C ARG A 37 -6.09 15.68 -6.78
N ILE A 38 -6.50 16.63 -5.94
CA ILE A 38 -5.56 17.45 -5.17
C ILE A 38 -4.75 16.59 -4.20
N ARG A 39 -5.38 15.61 -3.51
CA ARG A 39 -4.65 14.66 -2.65
C ARG A 39 -3.58 13.94 -3.45
N ALA A 40 -3.93 13.34 -4.58
CA ALA A 40 -2.98 12.61 -5.42
C ALA A 40 -1.79 13.51 -5.84
N GLN A 41 -2.06 14.73 -6.35
CA GLN A 41 -1.02 15.68 -6.75
C GLN A 41 -0.07 16.05 -5.59
N VAL A 42 -0.63 16.25 -4.39
CA VAL A 42 0.18 16.57 -3.20
C VAL A 42 1.01 15.36 -2.77
N LEU A 43 0.44 14.14 -2.76
CA LEU A 43 1.18 12.95 -2.38
C LEU A 43 2.30 12.62 -3.38
N ASP A 44 2.08 12.83 -4.67
CA ASP A 44 3.13 12.68 -5.69
C ASP A 44 4.25 13.70 -5.50
N ALA A 45 3.90 14.96 -5.17
CA ALA A 45 4.88 15.98 -4.84
C ALA A 45 5.69 15.63 -3.59
N VAL A 46 5.05 15.09 -2.53
CA VAL A 46 5.75 14.63 -1.32
C VAL A 46 6.74 13.52 -1.65
N ARG A 47 6.33 12.52 -2.45
CA ARG A 47 7.21 11.42 -2.86
C ARG A 47 8.45 11.93 -3.59
N ALA A 48 8.26 12.85 -4.54
CA ALA A 48 9.35 13.43 -5.30
C ALA A 48 10.27 14.29 -4.43
N GLU A 49 9.73 15.23 -3.63
CA GLU A 49 10.52 16.07 -2.71
C GLU A 49 11.31 15.21 -1.73
N LEU A 50 10.66 14.25 -1.09
CA LEU A 50 11.30 13.37 -0.11
C LEU A 50 12.45 12.56 -0.73
N ALA A 51 12.26 12.04 -1.93
CA ALA A 51 13.27 11.28 -2.63
C ALA A 51 14.47 12.14 -3.07
N GLU A 52 14.22 13.39 -3.51
CA GLU A 52 15.25 14.29 -4.02
C GLU A 52 16.02 15.02 -2.89
N THR A 53 15.31 15.49 -1.87
CA THR A 53 15.87 16.39 -0.83
C THR A 53 15.99 15.74 0.55
N GLY A 54 15.42 14.54 0.72
CA GLY A 54 15.32 13.88 2.02
C GLY A 54 14.32 14.56 2.97
N HIS A 55 14.25 14.05 4.20
CA HIS A 55 13.34 14.60 5.21
C HIS A 55 13.66 16.06 5.59
N GLU A 56 14.94 16.41 5.67
CA GLU A 56 15.37 17.76 6.07
C GLU A 56 14.99 18.84 5.06
N GLY A 57 14.96 18.48 3.77
CA GLY A 57 14.56 19.38 2.70
C GLY A 57 13.05 19.43 2.45
N LEU A 58 12.29 18.53 3.05
CA LEU A 58 10.85 18.43 2.84
C LEU A 58 10.11 19.55 3.58
N THR A 59 9.44 20.43 2.84
CA THR A 59 8.64 21.53 3.39
C THR A 59 7.24 21.57 2.81
N VAL A 60 6.28 22.11 3.57
CA VAL A 60 4.90 22.29 3.07
C VAL A 60 4.88 23.24 1.88
N GLU A 61 5.73 24.26 1.87
CA GLU A 61 5.86 25.22 0.79
C GLU A 61 6.41 24.57 -0.49
N GLY A 62 7.47 23.77 -0.39
CA GLY A 62 8.05 23.03 -1.51
C GLY A 62 7.04 22.06 -2.13
N VAL A 63 6.37 21.27 -1.28
CA VAL A 63 5.31 20.37 -1.71
C VAL A 63 4.16 21.12 -2.40
N ALA A 64 3.70 22.23 -1.85
CA ALA A 64 2.62 23.04 -2.44
C ALA A 64 3.00 23.59 -3.82
N ALA A 65 4.24 24.12 -3.93
CA ALA A 65 4.77 24.64 -5.19
C ALA A 65 4.88 23.54 -6.25
N ARG A 66 5.46 22.38 -5.91
CA ARG A 66 5.58 21.23 -6.83
C ARG A 66 4.23 20.67 -7.23
N ALA A 67 3.28 20.57 -6.31
CA ALA A 67 1.92 20.09 -6.58
C ALA A 67 1.05 21.08 -7.37
N GLY A 68 1.51 22.32 -7.55
CA GLY A 68 0.73 23.39 -8.20
C GLY A 68 -0.52 23.79 -7.42
N VAL A 69 -0.49 23.69 -6.09
CA VAL A 69 -1.60 24.04 -5.21
C VAL A 69 -1.24 25.17 -4.25
N HIS A 70 -2.23 25.93 -3.80
CA HIS A 70 -1.95 26.98 -2.84
C HIS A 70 -1.59 26.41 -1.47
N ARG A 71 -0.55 26.96 -0.82
CA ARG A 71 -0.04 26.50 0.50
C ARG A 71 -1.14 26.37 1.56
N THR A 72 -2.12 27.26 1.59
CA THR A 72 -3.25 27.18 2.53
C THR A 72 -4.10 25.95 2.34
N THR A 73 -4.16 25.39 1.12
CA THR A 73 -4.86 24.12 0.84
C THR A 73 -4.12 22.96 1.50
N VAL A 74 -2.81 22.95 1.45
CA VAL A 74 -1.97 21.93 2.08
C VAL A 74 -2.07 22.04 3.60
N TYR A 75 -1.82 23.23 4.17
CA TYR A 75 -1.91 23.45 5.62
C TYR A 75 -3.29 23.08 6.21
N ARG A 76 -4.37 23.41 5.51
CA ARG A 76 -5.72 23.09 5.98
C ARG A 76 -5.95 21.59 6.11
N ARG A 77 -5.34 20.75 5.25
CA ARG A 77 -5.59 19.31 5.23
C ARG A 77 -4.55 18.52 6.03
N TRP A 78 -3.28 18.86 5.91
CA TRP A 78 -2.20 18.05 6.49
C TRP A 78 -1.48 18.73 7.67
N ARG A 79 -1.72 20.01 7.90
CA ARG A 79 -1.15 20.85 8.97
C ARG A 79 0.36 21.06 8.85
N ASP A 80 1.14 19.99 8.76
CA ASP A 80 2.59 19.99 8.77
C ASP A 80 3.17 18.86 7.90
N VAL A 81 4.49 18.75 7.88
CA VAL A 81 5.23 17.69 7.16
C VAL A 81 4.89 16.31 7.72
N GLY A 82 4.70 16.17 9.04
CA GLY A 82 4.33 14.91 9.65
C GLY A 82 3.00 14.38 9.12
N GLY A 83 1.99 15.23 9.00
CA GLY A 83 0.70 14.88 8.40
C GLY A 83 0.79 14.50 6.92
N LEU A 84 1.68 15.15 6.15
CA LEU A 84 1.97 14.77 4.76
C LEU A 84 2.58 13.37 4.66
N LEU A 85 3.56 13.07 5.52
CA LEU A 85 4.20 11.75 5.58
C LEU A 85 3.22 10.65 5.96
N VAL A 86 2.36 10.90 6.94
CA VAL A 86 1.30 9.93 7.32
C VAL A 86 0.40 9.60 6.13
N ASP A 87 -0.12 10.62 5.41
CA ASP A 87 -1.02 10.38 4.27
C ASP A 87 -0.33 9.66 3.10
N VAL A 88 0.98 9.90 2.90
CA VAL A 88 1.78 9.15 1.90
C VAL A 88 1.96 7.69 2.31
N ILE A 89 2.20 7.42 3.60
CA ILE A 89 2.36 6.06 4.12
C ILE A 89 1.03 5.30 4.04
N ASP A 90 -0.06 5.94 4.48
CA ASP A 90 -1.40 5.35 4.43
C ASP A 90 -1.80 5.04 2.97
N ALA A 91 -1.51 5.96 2.03
CA ALA A 91 -1.75 5.73 0.61
C ALA A 91 -0.91 4.58 0.02
N ALA A 92 0.26 4.29 0.57
CA ALA A 92 1.04 3.12 0.18
C ALA A 92 0.40 1.80 0.65
N GLY A 93 -0.35 1.84 1.75
CA GLY A 93 -1.16 0.71 2.23
C GLY A 93 -2.45 0.49 1.44
N GLU A 94 -3.01 1.55 0.81
CA GLU A 94 -4.25 1.52 0.01
C GLU A 94 -4.08 0.84 -1.38
N THR A 95 -2.90 0.32 -1.72
CA THR A 95 -2.65 -0.31 -3.01
C THR A 95 -3.19 -1.74 -3.06
N ASP A 96 -3.67 -2.18 -4.25
CA ASP A 96 -4.08 -3.57 -4.52
C ASP A 96 -2.86 -4.52 -4.63
N TRP A 97 -1.82 -4.27 -3.85
CA TRP A 97 -0.65 -5.14 -3.83
C TRP A 97 -1.03 -6.51 -3.24
N GLN A 98 -0.60 -7.57 -3.89
CA GLN A 98 -0.82 -8.94 -3.45
C GLN A 98 0.53 -9.62 -3.27
N PRO A 99 0.67 -10.47 -2.23
CA PRO A 99 1.86 -11.29 -2.08
C PRO A 99 2.06 -12.21 -3.28
N PRO A 100 3.30 -12.41 -3.74
CA PRO A 100 3.62 -13.30 -4.85
C PRO A 100 3.03 -14.70 -4.69
N ASP A 101 2.69 -15.36 -5.81
CA ASP A 101 2.25 -16.76 -5.87
C ASP A 101 2.97 -17.46 -7.03
N THR A 102 4.14 -17.98 -6.74
CA THR A 102 5.03 -18.62 -7.72
C THR A 102 4.92 -20.15 -7.72
N GLY A 103 4.09 -20.69 -6.83
CA GLY A 103 3.91 -22.13 -6.66
C GLY A 103 4.85 -22.76 -5.62
N SER A 104 5.67 -21.99 -4.92
CA SER A 104 6.49 -22.47 -3.80
C SER A 104 6.80 -21.35 -2.80
N LEU A 105 6.91 -21.69 -1.51
CA LEU A 105 7.28 -20.72 -0.46
C LEU A 105 8.61 -20.03 -0.75
N ARG A 106 9.60 -20.81 -1.21
CA ARG A 106 10.90 -20.28 -1.62
C ARG A 106 10.78 -19.28 -2.77
N GLY A 107 9.99 -19.63 -3.78
CA GLY A 107 9.76 -18.75 -4.94
C GLY A 107 9.01 -17.48 -4.56
N ASP A 108 7.99 -17.61 -3.72
CA ASP A 108 7.17 -16.50 -3.22
C ASP A 108 8.03 -15.50 -2.42
N LEU A 109 8.84 -16.00 -1.47
CA LEU A 109 9.77 -15.16 -0.69
C LEU A 109 10.87 -14.54 -1.57
N ALA A 110 11.40 -15.27 -2.55
CA ALA A 110 12.41 -14.74 -3.46
C ALA A 110 11.82 -13.62 -4.36
N ALA A 111 10.58 -13.77 -4.83
CA ALA A 111 9.89 -12.74 -5.60
C ALA A 111 9.62 -11.49 -4.74
N LEU A 112 9.12 -11.67 -3.52
CA LEU A 112 8.95 -10.58 -2.55
C LEU A 112 10.27 -9.83 -2.29
N ASN A 113 11.35 -10.58 -2.09
CA ASN A 113 12.67 -10.02 -1.85
C ASN A 113 13.19 -9.21 -3.05
N ARG A 114 12.94 -9.66 -4.28
CA ARG A 114 13.29 -8.89 -5.48
C ARG A 114 12.54 -7.57 -5.57
N GLU A 115 11.23 -7.57 -5.34
CA GLU A 115 10.43 -6.34 -5.28
C GLU A 115 10.97 -5.36 -4.22
N ILE A 116 11.31 -5.87 -3.03
CA ILE A 116 11.92 -5.05 -1.97
C ILE A 116 13.28 -4.50 -2.44
N GLN A 117 14.17 -5.34 -2.95
CA GLN A 117 15.49 -4.90 -3.41
C GLN A 117 15.36 -3.83 -4.49
N GLU A 118 14.51 -4.01 -5.48
CA GLU A 118 14.24 -3.03 -6.53
C GLU A 118 13.79 -1.69 -5.96
N SER A 119 12.90 -1.69 -4.97
CA SER A 119 12.42 -0.47 -4.31
C SER A 119 13.52 0.27 -3.53
N LEU A 120 14.49 -0.49 -2.99
CA LEU A 120 15.60 0.07 -2.22
C LEU A 120 16.75 0.60 -3.09
N VAL A 121 16.99 0.00 -4.28
CA VAL A 121 18.13 0.36 -5.13
C VAL A 121 17.84 1.47 -6.14
N VAL A 122 16.58 1.69 -6.49
CA VAL A 122 16.17 2.82 -7.34
C VAL A 122 16.72 4.14 -6.75
N ARG A 123 17.30 5.00 -7.59
CA ARG A 123 17.82 6.30 -7.15
C ARG A 123 17.10 7.44 -7.88
N PRO A 124 16.54 8.40 -7.15
CA PRO A 124 16.39 8.46 -5.70
C PRO A 124 15.37 7.43 -5.18
N SER A 125 15.65 6.80 -4.02
CA SER A 125 14.75 5.80 -3.43
C SER A 125 13.77 6.44 -2.46
N PHE A 126 12.50 6.45 -2.84
CA PHE A 126 11.43 6.88 -1.96
C PHE A 126 11.31 5.98 -0.70
N ALA A 127 11.48 4.66 -0.86
CA ALA A 127 11.40 3.73 0.26
C ALA A 127 12.47 4.02 1.33
N VAL A 128 13.72 4.25 0.91
CA VAL A 128 14.82 4.63 1.82
C VAL A 128 14.57 5.98 2.47
N ALA A 129 14.13 6.99 1.68
CA ALA A 129 13.85 8.32 2.19
C ALA A 129 12.69 8.32 3.21
N LEU A 130 11.66 7.51 2.97
CA LEU A 130 10.54 7.35 3.88
C LEU A 130 10.95 6.67 5.20
N MET A 131 11.79 5.64 5.14
CA MET A 131 12.35 5.02 6.34
C MET A 131 13.18 6.04 7.14
N ALA A 132 14.03 6.82 6.47
CA ALA A 132 14.81 7.86 7.14
C ALA A 132 13.91 8.92 7.81
N ALA A 133 12.82 9.33 7.15
CA ALA A 133 11.86 10.29 7.71
C ALA A 133 11.19 9.81 9.00
N SER A 134 11.00 8.49 9.15
CA SER A 134 10.40 7.91 10.37
C SER A 134 11.27 8.05 11.61
N PHE A 135 12.58 8.24 11.47
CA PHE A 135 13.47 8.53 12.61
C PHE A 135 13.35 9.96 13.11
N HIS A 136 12.77 10.86 12.31
CA HIS A 136 12.63 12.29 12.63
C HIS A 136 11.18 12.70 12.94
N SER A 137 10.20 11.83 12.68
CA SER A 137 8.78 12.10 12.89
C SER A 137 8.09 10.92 13.58
N GLU A 138 7.66 11.13 14.83
CA GLU A 138 6.92 10.10 15.58
C GLU A 138 5.61 9.71 14.89
N GLN A 139 4.94 10.66 14.23
CA GLN A 139 3.72 10.39 13.46
C GLN A 139 4.02 9.48 12.27
N ALA A 140 5.09 9.76 11.50
CA ALA A 140 5.53 8.92 10.41
C ALA A 140 5.97 7.53 10.90
N ALA A 141 6.68 7.44 12.03
CA ALA A 141 7.09 6.17 12.63
C ALA A 141 5.88 5.28 12.98
N ARG A 142 4.85 5.86 13.60
CA ARG A 142 3.61 5.12 13.93
C ARG A 142 2.86 4.67 12.67
N ALA A 143 2.77 5.53 11.65
CA ALA A 143 2.15 5.16 10.38
C ALA A 143 2.92 4.03 9.68
N GLN A 144 4.24 4.10 9.67
CA GLN A 144 5.10 3.06 9.12
C GLN A 144 4.98 1.73 9.88
N THR A 145 4.86 1.77 11.21
CA THR A 145 4.61 0.57 12.01
C THR A 145 3.30 -0.12 11.60
N ARG A 146 2.23 0.66 11.38
CA ARG A 146 0.94 0.12 10.89
C ARG A 146 1.09 -0.49 9.50
N LEU A 147 1.71 0.24 8.57
CA LEU A 147 1.94 -0.25 7.21
C LEU A 147 2.67 -1.60 7.20
N TRP A 148 3.72 -1.75 8.01
CA TRP A 148 4.44 -3.02 8.13
C TRP A 148 3.60 -4.12 8.76
N ALA A 149 2.79 -3.79 9.80
CA ALA A 149 1.88 -4.76 10.39
C ALA A 149 0.87 -5.29 9.36
N ASP A 150 0.28 -4.40 8.56
CA ASP A 150 -0.66 -4.76 7.50
C ASP A 150 0.01 -5.59 6.39
N ARG A 151 1.25 -5.25 6.00
CA ARG A 151 2.02 -6.02 5.01
C ARG A 151 2.36 -7.43 5.52
N TYR A 152 2.76 -7.57 6.79
CA TYR A 152 3.00 -8.89 7.37
C TYR A 152 1.73 -9.72 7.43
N ALA A 153 0.60 -9.13 7.84
CA ALA A 153 -0.70 -9.81 7.83
C ALA A 153 -1.10 -10.28 6.42
N GLN A 154 -0.92 -9.44 5.40
CA GLN A 154 -1.18 -9.84 4.01
C GLN A 154 -0.28 -10.99 3.56
N CYS A 155 0.96 -11.05 4.03
CA CYS A 155 1.92 -12.11 3.68
C CYS A 155 1.70 -13.43 4.44
N GLU A 156 0.83 -13.51 5.45
CA GLU A 156 0.50 -14.78 6.13
C GLU A 156 -0.01 -15.83 5.16
N ILE A 157 -0.69 -15.41 4.08
CA ILE A 157 -1.14 -16.29 2.99
C ILE A 157 0.01 -17.12 2.37
N LEU A 158 1.26 -16.66 2.41
CA LEU A 158 2.41 -17.41 1.89
C LEU A 158 2.63 -18.70 2.71
N VAL A 159 2.43 -18.62 4.02
CA VAL A 159 2.52 -19.78 4.92
C VAL A 159 1.34 -20.72 4.69
N GLU A 160 0.12 -20.22 4.57
CA GLU A 160 -1.08 -21.00 4.30
C GLU A 160 -0.93 -21.80 3.00
N ARG A 161 -0.53 -21.15 1.91
CA ARG A 161 -0.25 -21.79 0.62
C ARG A 161 0.84 -22.86 0.71
N ALA A 162 1.91 -22.59 1.48
CA ALA A 162 3.00 -23.55 1.68
C ALA A 162 2.53 -24.81 2.44
N VAL A 163 1.62 -24.64 3.42
CA VAL A 163 0.98 -25.77 4.11
C VAL A 163 0.07 -26.55 3.15
N GLU A 164 -0.76 -25.89 2.36
CA GLU A 164 -1.64 -26.52 1.38
C GLU A 164 -0.86 -27.32 0.34
N ARG A 165 0.30 -26.83 -0.07
CA ARG A 165 1.21 -27.52 -1.01
C ARG A 165 2.06 -28.61 -0.35
N GLY A 166 1.99 -28.78 0.97
CA GLY A 166 2.77 -29.75 1.72
C GLY A 166 4.26 -29.39 1.90
N GLU A 167 4.65 -28.15 1.63
CA GLU A 167 6.01 -27.65 1.83
C GLU A 167 6.31 -27.42 3.33
N LEU A 168 5.28 -27.09 4.09
CA LEU A 168 5.32 -26.97 5.54
C LEU A 168 4.32 -27.95 6.19
N PRO A 169 4.60 -28.44 7.41
CA PRO A 169 3.68 -29.33 8.10
C PRO A 169 2.37 -28.60 8.44
N ALA A 170 1.24 -29.32 8.48
CA ALA A 170 -0.08 -28.74 8.75
C ALA A 170 -0.14 -27.86 10.02
N ARG A 171 0.61 -28.24 11.06
CA ARG A 171 0.72 -27.43 12.29
C ARG A 171 1.33 -26.04 12.06
N ALA A 172 2.06 -25.83 10.98
CA ALA A 172 2.66 -24.52 10.69
C ALA A 172 1.60 -23.44 10.44
N ALA A 173 0.40 -23.78 10.01
CA ALA A 173 -0.70 -22.83 9.86
C ALA A 173 -1.08 -22.12 11.17
N THR A 174 -0.82 -22.76 12.33
CA THR A 174 -1.18 -22.21 13.64
C THR A 174 0.02 -22.01 14.59
N ASP A 175 1.11 -22.72 14.35
CA ASP A 175 2.23 -22.83 15.28
C ASP A 175 3.51 -22.19 14.72
N LEU A 176 3.47 -21.58 13.54
CA LEU A 176 4.60 -20.87 12.95
C LEU A 176 4.44 -19.36 13.10
N ASP A 177 5.46 -18.68 13.57
CA ASP A 177 5.57 -17.22 13.53
C ASP A 177 5.84 -16.76 12.08
N ALA A 178 4.76 -16.55 11.32
CA ALA A 178 4.84 -16.08 9.94
C ALA A 178 5.55 -14.73 9.84
N ARG A 179 5.35 -13.84 10.83
CA ARG A 179 6.04 -12.55 10.88
C ARG A 179 7.54 -12.71 11.09
N GLY A 180 7.95 -13.60 12.01
CA GLY A 180 9.37 -13.90 12.23
C GLY A 180 10.03 -14.48 10.99
N LEU A 181 9.35 -15.37 10.27
CA LEU A 181 9.81 -15.90 8.98
C LEU A 181 10.00 -14.79 7.95
N LEU A 182 9.02 -13.92 7.77
CA LEU A 182 9.09 -12.81 6.82
C LEU A 182 10.20 -11.82 7.16
N ILE A 183 10.37 -11.48 8.44
CA ILE A 183 11.47 -10.63 8.89
C ILE A 183 12.81 -11.29 8.55
N ALA A 184 12.99 -12.57 8.86
CA ALA A 184 14.23 -13.29 8.55
C ALA A 184 14.53 -13.35 7.05
N ALA A 185 13.50 -13.52 6.21
CA ALA A 185 13.63 -13.55 4.77
C ALA A 185 14.02 -12.17 4.19
N THR A 186 13.51 -11.06 4.75
CA THR A 186 13.65 -9.73 4.13
C THR A 186 14.73 -8.87 4.76
N ALA A 187 15.05 -9.04 6.05
CA ALA A 187 16.03 -8.22 6.76
C ALA A 187 17.41 -8.12 6.10
N PRO A 188 17.98 -9.17 5.47
CA PRO A 188 19.28 -9.09 4.81
C PRO A 188 19.35 -8.01 3.72
N LEU A 189 18.24 -7.75 3.00
CA LEU A 189 18.20 -6.73 1.95
C LEU A 189 18.31 -5.32 2.52
N TYR A 190 17.55 -5.04 3.59
CA TYR A 190 17.61 -3.76 4.30
C TYR A 190 19.00 -3.55 4.92
N HIS A 191 19.57 -4.60 5.51
CA HIS A 191 20.92 -4.55 6.06
C HIS A 191 21.94 -4.17 5.00
N GLN A 192 21.95 -4.85 3.84
CA GLN A 192 22.89 -4.58 2.77
C GLN A 192 22.73 -3.18 2.19
N VAL A 193 21.50 -2.81 1.77
CA VAL A 193 21.27 -1.59 0.99
C VAL A 193 21.16 -0.35 1.87
N VAL A 194 20.47 -0.44 3.01
CA VAL A 194 20.18 0.73 3.85
C VAL A 194 21.27 0.95 4.90
N LEU A 195 21.65 -0.10 5.63
CA LEU A 195 22.61 0.03 6.73
C LEU A 195 24.06 0.05 6.24
N LEU A 196 24.47 -0.92 5.42
CA LEU A 196 25.84 -0.98 4.89
C LEU A 196 26.04 -0.05 3.69
N ARG A 197 24.97 0.38 3.01
CA ARG A 197 25.03 1.15 1.75
C ARG A 197 25.92 0.46 0.71
N ALA A 198 25.95 -0.88 0.75
CA ALA A 198 26.73 -1.70 -0.16
C ALA A 198 26.03 -1.86 -1.51
N GLU A 199 26.82 -2.20 -2.52
CA GLU A 199 26.26 -2.59 -3.82
C GLU A 199 25.31 -3.78 -3.66
N PRO A 200 24.14 -3.76 -4.31
CA PRO A 200 23.18 -4.85 -4.23
C PRO A 200 23.74 -6.15 -4.78
N ASP A 201 23.75 -7.20 -3.99
CA ASP A 201 24.03 -8.55 -4.48
C ASP A 201 22.78 -9.10 -5.20
N PRO A 202 22.84 -9.37 -6.51
CA PRO A 202 21.69 -9.85 -7.27
C PRO A 202 21.21 -11.23 -6.83
N LEU A 203 22.01 -11.99 -6.08
CA LEU A 203 21.64 -13.30 -5.56
C LEU A 203 21.12 -13.25 -4.12
N LEU A 204 21.17 -12.10 -3.47
CA LEU A 204 20.72 -11.98 -2.09
C LEU A 204 19.23 -12.28 -1.91
N PRO A 205 18.31 -11.86 -2.80
CA PRO A 205 16.90 -12.19 -2.72
C PRO A 205 16.64 -13.70 -2.59
N GLU A 206 17.25 -14.49 -3.45
CA GLU A 206 17.12 -15.95 -3.47
C GLU A 206 17.77 -16.63 -2.28
N ARG A 207 18.97 -16.19 -1.90
CA ARG A 207 19.71 -16.75 -0.75
C ARG A 207 19.00 -16.48 0.56
N ALA A 208 18.47 -15.29 0.74
CA ALA A 208 17.71 -14.92 1.95
C ALA A 208 16.40 -15.70 2.06
N ALA A 209 15.69 -15.85 0.94
CA ALA A 209 14.49 -16.67 0.88
C ALA A 209 14.79 -18.14 1.22
N GLU A 210 15.82 -18.72 0.63
CA GLU A 210 16.23 -20.11 0.90
C GLU A 210 16.62 -20.32 2.36
N ALA A 211 17.43 -19.43 2.92
CA ALA A 211 17.83 -19.50 4.32
C ALA A 211 16.61 -19.45 5.28
N ALA A 212 15.62 -18.60 4.99
CA ALA A 212 14.41 -18.50 5.78
C ALA A 212 13.54 -19.78 5.68
N VAL A 213 13.41 -20.38 4.49
CA VAL A 213 12.69 -21.63 4.29
C VAL A 213 13.37 -22.80 5.01
N LEU A 214 14.69 -22.90 4.92
CA LEU A 214 15.45 -23.94 5.64
C LEU A 214 15.29 -23.79 7.17
N ALA A 215 15.32 -22.55 7.68
CA ALA A 215 15.10 -22.27 9.10
C ALA A 215 13.67 -22.64 9.53
N ALA A 216 12.67 -22.34 8.69
CA ALA A 216 11.28 -22.72 8.96
C ALA A 216 11.10 -24.25 8.99
N ALA A 217 11.68 -24.98 8.04
CA ALA A 217 11.66 -26.44 8.01
C ALA A 217 12.34 -27.06 9.25
N ALA A 218 13.40 -26.40 9.77
CA ALA A 218 14.06 -26.79 11.01
C ALA A 218 13.29 -26.40 12.29
N GLY A 219 12.15 -25.69 12.17
CA GLY A 219 11.33 -25.27 13.30
C GLY A 219 11.82 -24.00 14.02
N ALA A 220 12.68 -23.19 13.40
CA ALA A 220 13.24 -21.98 13.99
C ALA A 220 12.16 -20.92 14.33
N PHE A 221 11.02 -20.95 13.63
CA PHE A 221 9.89 -20.02 13.81
C PHE A 221 8.68 -20.68 14.48
N ALA A 222 8.87 -21.82 15.18
CA ALA A 222 7.79 -22.42 15.94
C ALA A 222 7.40 -21.50 17.11
N VAL A 223 6.11 -21.20 17.23
CA VAL A 223 5.56 -20.47 18.37
C VAL A 223 5.70 -21.37 19.61
N ARG A 224 6.53 -20.96 20.56
CA ARG A 224 6.62 -21.66 21.85
C ARG A 224 5.35 -21.33 22.61
N ARG A 225 4.43 -22.29 22.68
CA ARG A 225 3.38 -22.22 23.70
C ARG A 225 4.09 -22.46 25.02
N ASP A 226 4.00 -21.52 25.95
CA ASP A 226 4.42 -21.75 27.33
C ASP A 226 3.58 -22.93 27.88
N VAL A 227 4.16 -24.11 27.79
CA VAL A 227 3.60 -25.30 28.41
C VAL A 227 3.93 -25.18 29.88
N ASP A 228 2.88 -24.93 30.69
CA ASP A 228 2.82 -25.15 32.12
C ASP A 228 3.75 -24.29 33.00
N ALA A 229 3.21 -23.18 33.45
CA ALA A 229 3.31 -22.90 34.88
C ALA A 229 2.38 -23.88 35.60
N GLY A 230 2.85 -25.09 35.87
CA GLY A 230 2.16 -26.07 36.71
C GLY A 230 1.78 -25.41 38.05
N PRO A 231 0.61 -25.76 38.64
CA PRO A 231 0.18 -25.20 39.91
C PRO A 231 1.21 -25.59 40.95
N GLY A 232 1.90 -24.57 41.49
CA GLY A 232 2.86 -24.72 42.54
C GLY A 232 2.26 -25.57 43.68
N ASP A 233 2.90 -26.70 43.92
CA ASP A 233 2.73 -27.56 45.09
C ASP A 233 2.89 -26.69 46.37
N ARG A 234 1.77 -26.19 46.88
CA ARG A 234 1.72 -25.64 48.22
C ARG A 234 1.80 -26.82 49.19
N ARG A 235 3.01 -27.25 49.47
CA ARG A 235 3.21 -28.07 50.66
C ARG A 235 2.98 -27.16 51.88
N SER A 236 1.82 -27.36 52.46
CA SER A 236 1.51 -26.97 53.82
C SER A 236 2.40 -27.83 54.72
N ASP A 237 3.38 -27.19 55.37
CA ASP A 237 3.96 -27.68 56.61
C ASP A 237 3.29 -26.95 57.77
N GLY A 238 2.72 -27.79 58.71
CA GLY A 238 2.07 -27.39 59.93
C GLY A 238 3.06 -26.94 61.03
#